data_1c68fb550b44795fd032931bfed0e82d
#
_entry.id   1c68fb550b44795fd032931bfed0e82d
#
_cell.length_a   1.000
_cell.length_b   1.000
_cell.length_c   1.000
_cell.angle_alpha   90.00
_cell.angle_beta   90.00
_cell.angle_gamma   90.00
#
_symmetry.space_group_name_H-M   'P 1'
#
loop_
_entity.id
_entity.type
_entity.pdbx_description
1 polymer ?
#
loop_
_entity_poly.entity_id
_entity_poly.type
_entity_poly.pdbx_seq_one_letter_code
_entity_poly.pdbx_strand_id
1 'polypeptide(L)'
;MEIFPGRRGRAHLSSWEQECCGSALRADETALVTLQSAPTMDEDLSGAPVDWLLVLHEDDGPGMPPAHRALVRVERVQEVRLLWQQVSADGVAWAVVPGSARLDDSGAMPGREELAGQEGGVDGWIVDLVILEDLGPQRW
;
A
#
# COMPACT_ATOMS: atom_id res chain seq x y z
N MET A 1 -0.80 17.72 -0.97
CA MET A 1 -1.51 16.43 -1.09
C MET A 1 -3.00 16.67 -1.02
N GLU A 2 -3.73 16.22 -2.02
CA GLU A 2 -5.17 16.47 -2.11
C GLU A 2 -5.97 15.40 -1.37
N ILE A 3 -6.35 15.70 -0.15
CA ILE A 3 -7.23 14.86 0.67
C ILE A 3 -8.46 15.69 1.03
N PHE A 4 -9.59 15.36 0.43
CA PHE A 4 -10.85 16.04 0.70
C PHE A 4 -12.01 15.06 0.53
N PRO A 5 -13.16 15.30 1.20
CA PRO A 5 -14.34 14.43 1.08
C PRO A 5 -14.77 14.24 -0.38
N GLY A 6 -15.00 12.99 -0.77
CA GLY A 6 -15.37 12.61 -2.13
C GLY A 6 -14.21 12.32 -3.08
N ARG A 7 -12.97 12.63 -2.71
CA ARG A 7 -11.79 12.31 -3.52
C ARG A 7 -11.62 10.80 -3.60
N ARG A 8 -11.56 10.26 -4.80
CA ARG A 8 -11.23 8.86 -5.07
C ARG A 8 -9.79 8.74 -5.51
N GLY A 9 -9.16 7.65 -5.14
CA GLY A 9 -7.80 7.37 -5.56
C GLY A 9 -7.33 5.99 -5.14
N ARG A 10 -6.09 5.69 -5.47
CA ARG A 10 -5.44 4.43 -5.19
C ARG A 10 -4.31 4.61 -4.20
N ALA A 11 -4.23 3.69 -3.25
CA ALA A 11 -3.14 3.62 -2.30
C ALA A 11 -2.40 2.28 -2.42
N HIS A 12 -1.10 2.30 -2.17
CA HIS A 12 -0.26 1.11 -2.17
C HIS A 12 0.28 0.83 -0.78
N LEU A 13 0.35 -0.45 -0.44
CA LEU A 13 0.99 -0.93 0.79
C LEU A 13 1.82 -2.18 0.46
N SER A 14 3.08 -2.17 0.88
CA SER A 14 3.95 -3.33 0.72
C SER A 14 3.60 -4.44 1.72
N SER A 15 3.86 -5.69 1.35
CA SER A 15 3.55 -6.83 2.21
C SER A 15 4.33 -6.80 3.52
N TRP A 16 5.58 -6.38 3.52
CA TRP A 16 6.39 -6.37 4.73
C TRP A 16 5.87 -5.37 5.79
N GLU A 17 5.31 -4.23 5.37
CA GLU A 17 4.67 -3.28 6.29
C GLU A 17 3.40 -3.87 6.88
N GLN A 18 2.59 -4.51 6.06
CA GLN A 18 1.35 -5.14 6.52
C GLN A 18 1.62 -6.29 7.49
N GLU A 19 2.63 -7.10 7.22
CA GLU A 19 3.06 -8.18 8.13
C GLU A 19 3.55 -7.65 9.47
N CYS A 20 4.24 -6.52 9.47
CA CYS A 20 4.73 -5.88 10.69
C CYS A 20 3.59 -5.34 11.55
N CYS A 21 2.71 -4.54 10.96
CA CYS A 21 1.95 -3.56 11.74
C CYS A 21 0.51 -3.36 11.25
N GLY A 22 0.09 -4.08 10.22
CA GLY A 22 -1.15 -3.79 9.51
C GLY A 22 -2.41 -4.39 10.12
N SER A 23 -3.51 -3.67 9.95
CA SER A 23 -4.86 -4.16 10.21
C SER A 23 -5.53 -4.55 8.90
N ALA A 24 -6.49 -5.48 8.98
CA ALA A 24 -7.24 -5.90 7.80
C ALA A 24 -8.06 -4.74 7.21
N LEU A 25 -8.13 -4.68 5.88
CA LEU A 25 -9.04 -3.80 5.15
C LEU A 25 -9.92 -4.65 4.24
N ARG A 26 -11.21 -4.33 4.19
CA ARG A 26 -12.18 -5.06 3.37
C ARG A 26 -12.92 -4.12 2.45
N ALA A 27 -13.18 -4.58 1.22
CA ALA A 27 -14.00 -3.85 0.28
C ALA A 27 -15.40 -3.58 0.88
N ASP A 28 -15.95 -2.41 0.56
CA ASP A 28 -17.24 -1.91 1.04
C ASP A 28 -17.31 -1.55 2.54
N GLU A 29 -16.19 -1.58 3.24
CA GLU A 29 -16.11 -1.15 4.64
C GLU A 29 -15.40 0.20 4.77
N THR A 30 -15.71 0.92 5.85
CA THR A 30 -14.99 2.13 6.23
C THR A 30 -13.78 1.78 7.09
N ALA A 31 -12.73 2.60 6.99
CA ALA A 31 -11.52 2.43 7.77
C ALA A 31 -10.85 3.78 8.06
N LEU A 32 -10.13 3.83 9.15
CA LEU A 32 -9.19 4.92 9.44
C LEU A 32 -7.83 4.53 8.88
N VAL A 33 -7.29 5.37 8.03
CA VAL A 33 -5.98 5.13 7.40
C VAL A 33 -5.11 6.37 7.49
N THR A 34 -3.82 6.18 7.32
CA THR A 34 -2.86 7.26 7.16
C THR A 34 -2.30 7.20 5.74
N LEU A 35 -2.43 8.29 5.03
CA LEU A 35 -2.03 8.41 3.63
C LEU A 35 -0.87 9.38 3.49
N GLN A 36 0.05 9.05 2.59
CA GLN A 36 1.17 9.89 2.22
C GLN A 36 1.21 10.00 0.70
N SER A 37 1.56 11.17 0.18
CA SER A 37 1.70 11.37 -1.27
C SER A 37 2.74 10.41 -1.86
N ALA A 38 2.44 9.84 -3.02
CA ALA A 38 3.32 8.91 -3.74
C ALA A 38 3.73 9.46 -5.11
N PRO A 39 4.38 10.63 -5.19
CA PRO A 39 4.61 11.31 -6.47
C PRO A 39 5.58 10.58 -7.39
N THR A 40 6.43 9.72 -6.87
CA THR A 40 7.48 9.05 -7.63
C THR A 40 7.48 7.53 -7.43
N MET A 41 6.31 6.97 -7.14
CA MET A 41 6.16 5.52 -6.97
C MET A 41 6.52 4.81 -8.27
N ASP A 42 7.41 3.83 -8.18
CA ASP A 42 7.75 2.98 -9.31
C ASP A 42 6.58 2.03 -9.63
N GLU A 43 6.00 2.19 -10.81
CA GLU A 43 4.88 1.37 -11.27
C GLU A 43 5.25 -0.11 -11.41
N ASP A 44 6.52 -0.44 -11.61
CA ASP A 44 6.97 -1.83 -11.61
C ASP A 44 6.77 -2.50 -10.25
N LEU A 45 6.74 -1.74 -9.16
CA LEU A 45 6.49 -2.25 -7.82
C LEU A 45 5.00 -2.31 -7.46
N SER A 46 4.19 -1.43 -8.00
CA SER A 46 2.76 -1.35 -7.68
C SER A 46 1.87 -1.98 -8.75
N GLY A 47 2.38 -2.11 -9.97
CA GLY A 47 1.62 -2.60 -11.11
C GLY A 47 0.63 -1.62 -11.71
N ALA A 48 0.47 -0.44 -11.08
CA ALA A 48 -0.44 0.62 -11.53
C ALA A 48 -0.01 1.95 -10.93
N PRO A 49 -0.37 3.08 -11.56
CA PRO A 49 -0.19 4.39 -10.92
C PRO A 49 -0.97 4.47 -9.62
N VAL A 50 -0.36 5.04 -8.59
CA VAL A 50 -1.00 5.26 -7.30
C VAL A 50 -0.92 6.72 -6.88
N ASP A 51 -1.92 7.16 -6.13
CA ASP A 51 -2.00 8.53 -5.61
C ASP A 51 -1.31 8.65 -4.25
N TRP A 52 -1.40 7.58 -3.45
CA TRP A 52 -0.93 7.57 -2.07
C TRP A 52 -0.21 6.28 -1.71
N LEU A 53 0.60 6.39 -0.66
CA LEU A 53 1.07 5.24 0.12
C LEU A 53 0.24 5.13 1.39
N LEU A 54 -0.16 3.92 1.77
CA LEU A 54 -0.66 3.64 3.11
C LEU A 54 0.54 3.57 4.05
N VAL A 55 0.51 4.34 5.11
CA VAL A 55 1.63 4.48 6.06
C VAL A 55 1.20 3.92 7.41
N LEU A 56 1.96 2.99 7.94
CA LEU A 56 1.64 2.32 9.20
C LEU A 56 2.54 2.76 10.35
N HIS A 57 3.66 3.40 10.06
CA HIS A 57 4.60 3.91 11.04
C HIS A 57 5.32 5.13 10.49
N GLU A 58 5.91 5.91 11.39
CA GLU A 58 6.67 7.10 11.01
C GLU A 58 7.85 6.72 10.12
N ASP A 59 7.97 7.45 9.02
CA ASP A 59 9.15 7.38 8.18
C ASP A 59 9.97 8.66 8.40
N ASP A 60 11.10 8.53 9.08
CA ASP A 60 11.95 9.65 9.48
C ASP A 60 12.91 10.12 8.37
N GLY A 61 12.76 9.64 7.16
CA GLY A 61 13.62 10.01 6.05
C GLY A 61 13.57 11.50 5.75
N PRO A 62 14.73 12.16 5.53
CA PRO A 62 14.74 13.56 5.13
C PRO A 62 13.95 13.79 3.85
N GLY A 63 13.09 14.81 3.82
CA GLY A 63 12.30 15.15 2.65
C GLY A 63 11.08 14.29 2.38
N MET A 64 10.69 13.44 3.33
CA MET A 64 9.44 12.68 3.21
C MET A 64 8.23 13.60 3.28
N PRO A 65 7.23 13.41 2.38
CA PRO A 65 6.00 14.19 2.43
C PRO A 65 5.25 13.98 3.74
N PRO A 66 4.50 14.97 4.23
CA PRO A 66 3.68 14.80 5.42
C PRO A 66 2.60 13.74 5.18
N ALA A 67 2.27 13.00 6.23
CA ALA A 67 1.19 12.03 6.23
C ALA A 67 -0.08 12.65 6.80
N HIS A 68 -1.24 12.20 6.30
CA HIS A 68 -2.56 12.65 6.74
C HIS A 68 -3.41 11.46 7.18
N ARG A 69 -4.16 11.65 8.24
CA ARG A 69 -5.19 10.70 8.65
C ARG A 69 -6.48 11.00 7.90
N ALA A 70 -7.14 9.95 7.49
CA ALA A 70 -8.42 10.07 6.80
C ALA A 70 -9.35 8.92 7.17
N LEU A 71 -10.65 9.24 7.24
CA LEU A 71 -11.69 8.22 7.22
C LEU A 71 -12.00 7.94 5.75
N VAL A 72 -11.91 6.69 5.35
CA VAL A 72 -12.11 6.27 3.97
C VAL A 72 -13.12 5.14 3.88
N ARG A 73 -13.74 5.00 2.72
CA ARG A 73 -14.44 3.80 2.33
C ARG A 73 -13.57 3.05 1.34
N VAL A 74 -13.33 1.79 1.60
CA VAL A 74 -12.59 0.91 0.72
C VAL A 74 -13.52 0.42 -0.38
N GLU A 75 -13.17 0.66 -1.64
CA GLU A 75 -14.01 0.26 -2.78
C GLU A 75 -13.51 -1.04 -3.43
N ARG A 76 -12.21 -1.25 -3.46
CA ARG A 76 -11.60 -2.41 -4.10
C ARG A 76 -10.25 -2.71 -3.47
N VAL A 77 -9.93 -3.98 -3.33
CA VAL A 77 -8.61 -4.45 -2.89
C VAL A 77 -8.06 -5.41 -3.94
N GLN A 78 -6.84 -5.16 -4.39
CA GLN A 78 -6.12 -6.04 -5.31
C GLN A 78 -4.80 -6.47 -4.69
N GLU A 79 -4.45 -7.74 -4.86
CA GLU A 79 -3.13 -8.25 -4.53
C GLU A 79 -2.15 -7.93 -5.65
N VAL A 80 -0.94 -7.53 -5.28
CA VAL A 80 0.17 -7.31 -6.21
C VAL A 80 1.15 -8.48 -6.10
N ARG A 81 1.42 -9.13 -7.23
CA ARG A 81 2.45 -10.18 -7.32
C ARG A 81 3.50 -9.76 -8.33
N LEU A 82 4.76 -9.87 -7.93
CA LEU A 82 5.92 -9.47 -8.72
C LEU A 82 6.79 -10.69 -9.00
N LEU A 83 7.52 -10.66 -10.11
CA LEU A 83 8.62 -11.59 -10.34
C LEU A 83 9.92 -10.90 -9.95
N TRP A 84 10.77 -11.63 -9.23
CA TRP A 84 12.04 -11.15 -8.76
C TRP A 84 13.16 -11.88 -9.49
N GLN A 85 14.24 -11.17 -9.81
CA GLN A 85 15.43 -11.74 -10.44
C GLN A 85 16.67 -11.41 -9.63
N GLN A 86 17.61 -12.34 -9.61
CA GLN A 86 18.92 -12.13 -9.01
C GLN A 86 19.75 -11.24 -9.93
N VAL A 87 20.30 -10.14 -9.38
CA VAL A 87 21.06 -9.15 -10.16
C VAL A 87 22.52 -9.06 -9.75
N SER A 88 22.95 -9.78 -8.71
CA SER A 88 24.35 -9.85 -8.30
C SER A 88 24.89 -11.26 -8.43
N ALA A 89 26.20 -11.38 -8.73
CA ALA A 89 26.86 -12.66 -8.90
C ALA A 89 26.95 -13.49 -7.60
N ASP A 90 26.87 -12.84 -6.44
CA ASP A 90 26.91 -13.48 -5.13
C ASP A 90 25.55 -13.99 -4.63
N GLY A 91 24.47 -13.72 -5.36
CA GLY A 91 23.12 -14.14 -5.01
C GLY A 91 22.43 -13.31 -3.93
N VAL A 92 22.99 -12.19 -3.51
CA VAL A 92 22.47 -11.38 -2.42
C VAL A 92 21.48 -10.31 -2.89
N ALA A 93 21.71 -9.70 -4.06
CA ALA A 93 20.87 -8.63 -4.58
C ALA A 93 19.81 -9.17 -5.54
N TRP A 94 18.57 -8.72 -5.32
CA TRP A 94 17.40 -9.05 -6.12
C TRP A 94 16.70 -7.78 -6.59
N ALA A 95 16.13 -7.83 -7.77
CA ALA A 95 15.36 -6.74 -8.33
C ALA A 95 14.07 -7.26 -8.96
N VAL A 96 13.06 -6.42 -9.04
CA VAL A 96 11.82 -6.73 -9.73
C VAL A 96 12.08 -6.81 -11.23
N VAL A 97 11.53 -7.82 -11.87
CA VAL A 97 11.51 -7.91 -13.33
C VAL A 97 10.55 -6.83 -13.85
N PRO A 98 11.02 -5.89 -14.69
CA PRO A 98 10.16 -4.83 -15.22
C PRO A 98 8.92 -5.39 -15.93
N GLY A 99 7.75 -4.81 -15.67
CA GLY A 99 6.49 -5.23 -16.29
C GLY A 99 5.93 -6.56 -15.78
N SER A 100 6.51 -7.14 -14.73
CA SER A 100 6.07 -8.45 -14.21
C SER A 100 4.89 -8.37 -13.25
N ALA A 101 4.50 -7.18 -12.80
CA ALA A 101 3.46 -7.01 -11.83
C ALA A 101 2.11 -7.56 -12.31
N ARG A 102 1.47 -8.35 -11.46
CA ARG A 102 0.14 -8.87 -11.69
C ARG A 102 -0.78 -8.45 -10.56
N LEU A 103 -1.95 -7.90 -10.93
CA LEU A 103 -2.97 -7.47 -10.00
C LEU A 103 -4.14 -8.45 -10.04
N ASP A 104 -4.51 -8.97 -8.87
CA ASP A 104 -5.64 -9.89 -8.72
C ASP A 104 -6.60 -9.35 -7.67
N ASP A 105 -7.90 -9.29 -7.98
CA ASP A 105 -8.92 -8.89 -7.03
C ASP A 105 -8.98 -9.87 -5.86
N SER A 106 -9.00 -9.35 -4.64
CA SER A 106 -9.06 -10.20 -3.46
C SER A 106 -10.22 -9.87 -2.51
N GLY A 107 -10.82 -8.69 -2.64
CA GLY A 107 -11.90 -8.24 -1.77
C GLY A 107 -11.46 -7.83 -0.37
N ALA A 108 -10.30 -8.25 0.09
CA ALA A 108 -9.77 -7.94 1.41
C ALA A 108 -8.25 -8.02 1.45
N MET A 109 -7.66 -7.17 2.26
CA MET A 109 -6.25 -7.22 2.65
C MET A 109 -6.20 -7.81 4.05
N PRO A 110 -5.56 -8.97 4.26
CA PRO A 110 -5.49 -9.58 5.59
C PRO A 110 -4.64 -8.74 6.55
N GLY A 111 -4.96 -8.80 7.83
CA GLY A 111 -4.16 -8.20 8.87
C GLY A 111 -2.89 -9.00 9.17
N ARG A 112 -1.99 -8.42 9.99
CA ARG A 112 -0.70 -9.04 10.34
C ARG A 112 -0.83 -10.43 10.95
N GLU A 113 -1.87 -10.67 11.75
CA GLU A 113 -2.08 -11.95 12.41
C GLU A 113 -2.44 -13.06 11.41
N GLU A 114 -3.25 -12.73 10.43
CA GLU A 114 -3.61 -13.66 9.35
C GLU A 114 -2.40 -13.96 8.46
N LEU A 115 -1.58 -12.94 8.16
CA LEU A 115 -0.38 -13.07 7.32
C LEU A 115 0.71 -13.92 7.97
N ALA A 116 0.84 -13.88 9.29
CA ALA A 116 1.84 -14.66 10.02
C ALA A 116 1.68 -16.16 9.83
N GLY A 117 0.48 -16.63 9.47
CA GLY A 117 0.20 -18.04 9.19
C GLY A 117 0.25 -18.42 7.71
N GLN A 118 0.57 -17.49 6.82
CA GLN A 118 0.57 -17.73 5.38
C GLN A 118 2.00 -17.82 4.83
N GLU A 119 2.22 -18.75 3.92
CA GLU A 119 3.42 -18.74 3.08
C GLU A 119 3.28 -17.65 2.02
N GLY A 120 4.36 -16.90 1.79
CA GLY A 120 4.39 -15.72 0.95
C GLY A 120 3.95 -15.95 -0.50
N GLY A 121 3.88 -14.89 -1.26
CA GLY A 121 3.47 -14.86 -2.68
C GLY A 121 2.81 -13.56 -3.06
N VAL A 122 2.38 -12.77 -2.09
CA VAL A 122 1.84 -11.43 -2.30
C VAL A 122 2.90 -10.40 -1.90
N ASP A 123 3.23 -9.51 -2.82
CA ASP A 123 4.26 -8.49 -2.60
C ASP A 123 3.68 -7.18 -2.06
N GLY A 124 2.39 -7.00 -2.21
CA GLY A 124 1.70 -5.82 -1.70
C GLY A 124 0.23 -5.81 -2.10
N TRP A 125 -0.41 -4.68 -1.84
CA TRP A 125 -1.81 -4.46 -2.18
C TRP A 125 -2.01 -3.07 -2.79
N ILE A 126 -2.95 -2.99 -3.71
CA ILE A 126 -3.53 -1.74 -4.19
C ILE A 126 -4.94 -1.65 -3.64
N VAL A 127 -5.24 -0.54 -3.01
CA VAL A 127 -6.55 -0.27 -2.41
C VAL A 127 -7.16 0.93 -3.11
N ASP A 128 -8.28 0.73 -3.79
CA ASP A 128 -9.10 1.82 -4.31
C ASP A 128 -9.99 2.31 -3.17
N LEU A 129 -9.98 3.61 -2.93
CA LEU A 129 -10.71 4.19 -1.82
C LEU A 129 -11.33 5.54 -2.15
N VAL A 130 -12.32 5.93 -1.38
CA VAL A 130 -12.88 7.27 -1.39
C VAL A 130 -12.70 7.90 -0.01
N ILE A 131 -12.22 9.14 -0.01
CA ILE A 131 -12.07 9.92 1.22
C ILE A 131 -13.45 10.34 1.70
N LEU A 132 -13.80 9.99 2.93
CA LEU A 132 -15.03 10.43 3.57
C LEU A 132 -14.79 11.66 4.44
N GLU A 133 -13.66 11.70 5.14
CA GLU A 133 -13.30 12.80 6.02
C GLU A 133 -11.79 12.96 6.10
N ASP A 134 -11.32 14.20 6.00
CA ASP A 134 -9.92 14.55 6.28
C ASP A 134 -9.79 14.80 7.78
N LEU A 135 -8.99 14.00 8.46
CA LEU A 135 -8.75 14.11 9.90
C LEU A 135 -7.48 14.89 10.24
N GLY A 136 -6.85 15.46 9.22
CA GLY A 136 -5.68 16.31 9.38
C GLY A 136 -4.35 15.56 9.41
N PRO A 137 -3.24 16.29 9.63
CA PRO A 137 -1.91 15.70 9.65
C PRO A 137 -1.77 14.59 10.69
N GLN A 138 -1.08 13.52 10.32
CA GLN A 138 -0.72 12.48 11.26
C GLN A 138 0.39 12.98 12.18
N ARG A 139 0.20 12.78 13.46
CA ARG A 139 1.22 13.03 14.49
C ARG A 139 1.59 11.69 15.11
N TRP A 140 2.84 11.38 14.97
CA TRP A 140 3.40 10.12 15.47
C TRP A 140 3.77 10.22 16.95
#